data_9a613cb816d9158cc4913a9d108580b8
#
_entry.id   9a613cb816d9158cc4913a9d108580b8
#
_cell.length_a   1.000
_cell.length_b   1.000
_cell.length_c   1.000
_cell.angle_alpha   90.00
_cell.angle_beta   90.00
_cell.angle_gamma   90.00
#
_symmetry.space_group_name_H-M   'P 1'
#
loop_
_entity.id
_entity.type
_entity.pdbx_description
1 polymer ?
#
loop_
_entity_poly.entity_id
_entity_poly.type
_entity_poly.pdbx_seq_one_letter_code
_entity_poly.pdbx_strand_id
1 'polypeptide(L)'
;MHWYRVRADLALCFVQGEFMKDLEKFLKAAGFVGNKVEIDERSELFVLSDVSREDFDCVVGLLSKDAKKTAKNGIGENAFYFALSGDDFIGVRFYPKKCEIRVTCETGNDYFSVFPEHKKGAQTITPLLTQNRVACMSADCGMSYVLRTADGRFALVDGGMDDYEESERLYDLLCKQNAGSGKPVIAAWFITHMHDDHTTVFCRLWKEHKDDLVLESLVYNIVPDKFNVKYPHEVFDALLPEIKAHGTALVTARAGMKFSFAGLDIDMLYTPDDYLPNVFSNFNDSSLIFRADFAGRRILFLGDAMPLSSDIVANRYEKNDLASEFLQVGHHGYGGGSDALDTASDPETLLWPCPAFWYPSVRLWKSNDVLRNSPHIKHILMAGFGSVTLDMAKPVEDAPKKAYNSGDTVYEEDFESKKRLIDLGYESVTGGATGLVPAKYGFETDAFGRYLAVSSDANSLIGIASQDTLAGLAGYEATFMLRAPKDAKIGIMAACKMPNEWQGEHTRWFTLAASEKPRALTVKTDYKAHTLAITLDGKTHAFETADMCGGLYLALEKTQTMLYHVKITAL
;
A
#
# COMPACT_ATOMS: atom_id res chain seq x y z
N MET A 1 -50.70 -12.04 17.17
CA MET A 1 -50.64 -12.52 18.56
C MET A 1 -49.48 -13.47 18.88
N HIS A 2 -48.86 -14.10 17.88
CA HIS A 2 -47.69 -15.00 18.10
C HIS A 2 -46.42 -14.21 18.47
N TRP A 3 -46.24 -13.01 17.96
CA TRP A 3 -45.12 -12.13 18.18
C TRP A 3 -44.98 -11.55 19.62
N TYR A 4 -46.10 -11.44 20.34
CA TYR A 4 -46.06 -10.92 21.72
C TYR A 4 -45.61 -11.93 22.77
N ARG A 5 -45.76 -13.25 22.51
CA ARG A 5 -45.32 -14.29 23.45
C ARG A 5 -43.82 -14.56 23.40
N VAL A 6 -43.22 -14.47 22.20
CA VAL A 6 -41.76 -14.62 22.01
C VAL A 6 -40.98 -13.52 22.73
N ARG A 7 -41.58 -12.32 22.86
CA ARG A 7 -40.95 -11.20 23.58
C ARG A 7 -40.75 -11.37 25.06
N ALA A 8 -41.60 -12.18 25.74
CA ALA A 8 -41.52 -12.34 27.19
C ALA A 8 -40.48 -13.40 27.62
N ASP A 9 -40.28 -14.43 26.82
CA ASP A 9 -39.33 -15.51 27.13
C ASP A 9 -37.87 -15.10 26.79
N LEU A 10 -37.66 -14.19 25.84
CA LEU A 10 -36.35 -13.67 25.46
C LEU A 10 -35.74 -12.72 26.51
N ALA A 11 -36.56 -12.07 27.33
CA ALA A 11 -36.08 -11.15 28.38
C ALA A 11 -35.40 -11.87 29.55
N LEU A 12 -35.54 -13.19 29.68
CA LEU A 12 -34.99 -14.00 30.78
C LEU A 12 -33.58 -14.58 30.48
N CYS A 13 -33.10 -14.56 29.23
CA CYS A 13 -31.77 -15.09 28.85
C CYS A 13 -30.60 -14.08 28.99
N PHE A 14 -30.87 -12.85 29.37
CA PHE A 14 -29.85 -11.80 29.42
C PHE A 14 -29.20 -11.63 30.81
N VAL A 15 -28.88 -12.69 31.51
CA VAL A 15 -28.16 -12.58 32.77
C VAL A 15 -26.71 -13.02 32.59
N GLN A 16 -25.83 -12.02 32.57
CA GLN A 16 -24.38 -12.09 32.81
C GLN A 16 -23.50 -12.76 31.72
N GLY A 17 -22.88 -11.97 30.88
CA GLY A 17 -21.52 -12.23 30.35
C GLY A 17 -21.32 -13.40 29.39
N GLU A 18 -22.36 -14.02 28.85
CA GLU A 18 -22.28 -15.20 27.96
C GLU A 18 -22.98 -14.95 26.61
N PHE A 19 -22.92 -13.73 26.09
CA PHE A 19 -23.66 -13.38 24.89
C PHE A 19 -23.23 -14.19 23.65
N MET A 20 -21.93 -14.43 23.47
CA MET A 20 -21.42 -15.25 22.35
C MET A 20 -22.02 -16.67 22.34
N LYS A 21 -22.16 -17.30 23.48
CA LYS A 21 -22.66 -18.69 23.55
C LYS A 21 -24.13 -18.85 23.18
N ASP A 22 -24.91 -17.78 23.23
CA ASP A 22 -26.37 -17.84 23.07
C ASP A 22 -26.92 -17.10 21.84
N LEU A 23 -26.06 -16.39 21.04
CA LEU A 23 -26.50 -15.61 19.88
C LEU A 23 -27.29 -16.48 18.87
N GLU A 24 -26.82 -17.70 18.58
CA GLU A 24 -27.50 -18.61 17.67
C GLU A 24 -28.90 -19.00 18.17
N LYS A 25 -29.00 -19.36 19.46
CA LYS A 25 -30.31 -19.69 20.08
C LYS A 25 -31.23 -18.46 20.04
N PHE A 26 -30.67 -17.31 20.27
CA PHE A 26 -31.40 -16.06 20.28
C PHE A 26 -31.96 -15.71 18.88
N LEU A 27 -31.17 -15.80 17.84
CA LEU A 27 -31.62 -15.58 16.46
C LEU A 27 -32.69 -16.63 16.06
N LYS A 28 -32.46 -17.90 16.41
CA LYS A 28 -33.44 -18.97 16.16
C LYS A 28 -34.76 -18.75 16.92
N ALA A 29 -34.71 -18.32 18.17
CA ALA A 29 -35.92 -18.02 18.97
C ALA A 29 -36.67 -16.81 18.40
N ALA A 30 -36.00 -15.89 17.76
CA ALA A 30 -36.59 -14.77 17.04
C ALA A 30 -37.13 -15.17 15.64
N GLY A 31 -36.99 -16.41 15.23
CA GLY A 31 -37.48 -16.92 13.94
C GLY A 31 -36.49 -16.80 12.78
N PHE A 32 -35.25 -16.38 13.06
CA PHE A 32 -34.21 -16.29 12.04
C PHE A 32 -33.46 -17.63 11.91
N VAL A 33 -33.34 -18.09 10.67
CA VAL A 33 -32.53 -19.27 10.33
C VAL A 33 -31.34 -18.77 9.51
N GLY A 34 -30.13 -19.07 9.95
CA GLY A 34 -28.92 -18.62 9.29
C GLY A 34 -27.79 -19.65 9.40
N ASN A 35 -26.76 -19.43 8.62
CA ASN A 35 -25.54 -20.22 8.66
C ASN A 35 -24.58 -19.61 9.68
N LYS A 36 -24.22 -20.40 10.71
CA LYS A 36 -23.17 -20.05 11.65
C LYS A 36 -21.81 -20.36 11.05
N VAL A 37 -20.89 -19.43 11.15
CA VAL A 37 -19.48 -19.57 10.75
C VAL A 37 -18.61 -19.21 11.96
N GLU A 38 -17.88 -20.18 12.47
CA GLU A 38 -16.85 -19.93 13.47
C GLU A 38 -15.63 -19.35 12.75
N ILE A 39 -15.34 -18.07 12.94
CA ILE A 39 -14.18 -17.42 12.32
C ILE A 39 -12.92 -17.89 13.06
N ASP A 40 -12.84 -17.64 14.36
CA ASP A 40 -11.78 -18.11 15.26
C ASP A 40 -12.34 -18.36 16.67
N GLU A 41 -11.49 -18.54 17.66
CA GLU A 41 -11.89 -18.77 19.05
C GLU A 41 -12.58 -17.57 19.72
N ARG A 42 -12.45 -16.36 19.14
CA ARG A 42 -12.96 -15.09 19.66
C ARG A 42 -14.10 -14.52 18.84
N SER A 43 -14.37 -15.06 17.65
CA SER A 43 -15.29 -14.44 16.70
C SER A 43 -16.15 -15.44 15.94
N GLU A 44 -17.44 -15.11 15.83
CA GLU A 44 -18.45 -15.87 15.10
C GLU A 44 -19.20 -14.94 14.14
N LEU A 45 -19.61 -15.49 13.01
CA LEU A 45 -20.44 -14.83 12.00
C LEU A 45 -21.71 -15.65 11.76
N PHE A 46 -22.85 -14.98 11.71
CA PHE A 46 -24.12 -15.54 11.26
C PHE A 46 -24.55 -14.85 9.97
N VAL A 47 -24.84 -15.64 8.95
CA VAL A 47 -25.33 -15.16 7.66
C VAL A 47 -26.79 -15.54 7.52
N LEU A 48 -27.67 -14.53 7.46
CA LEU A 48 -29.11 -14.67 7.27
C LEU A 48 -29.44 -14.24 5.85
N SER A 49 -30.10 -15.12 5.08
CA SER A 49 -30.51 -14.88 3.71
C SER A 49 -32.03 -14.69 3.60
N ASP A 50 -32.49 -14.14 2.49
CA ASP A 50 -33.90 -13.87 2.22
C ASP A 50 -34.56 -12.96 3.27
N VAL A 51 -33.82 -11.95 3.75
CA VAL A 51 -34.24 -11.01 4.79
C VAL A 51 -34.51 -9.62 4.24
N SER A 52 -35.38 -8.89 4.93
CA SER A 52 -35.81 -7.54 4.60
C SER A 52 -35.14 -6.49 5.51
N ARG A 53 -35.44 -5.22 5.23
CA ARG A 53 -35.06 -4.10 6.10
C ARG A 53 -35.74 -4.19 7.47
N GLU A 54 -36.99 -4.64 7.52
CA GLU A 54 -37.76 -4.82 8.74
C GLU A 54 -37.10 -5.90 9.62
N ASP A 55 -36.56 -6.97 9.00
CA ASP A 55 -35.82 -8.01 9.71
C ASP A 55 -34.54 -7.45 10.32
N PHE A 56 -33.81 -6.59 9.58
CA PHE A 56 -32.65 -5.90 10.13
C PHE A 56 -33.02 -5.05 11.34
N ASP A 57 -34.08 -4.23 11.24
CA ASP A 57 -34.53 -3.38 12.35
C ASP A 57 -34.99 -4.23 13.55
N CYS A 58 -35.57 -5.40 13.31
CA CYS A 58 -35.91 -6.37 14.32
C CYS A 58 -34.67 -6.92 15.05
N VAL A 59 -33.66 -7.41 14.28
CA VAL A 59 -32.40 -7.90 14.84
C VAL A 59 -31.70 -6.82 15.65
N VAL A 60 -31.59 -5.59 15.11
CA VAL A 60 -31.02 -4.44 15.83
C VAL A 60 -31.79 -4.13 17.11
N GLY A 61 -33.14 -4.13 17.05
CA GLY A 61 -34.00 -3.88 18.21
C GLY A 61 -33.81 -4.91 19.32
N LEU A 62 -33.52 -6.15 18.96
CA LEU A 62 -33.22 -7.22 19.91
C LEU A 62 -31.84 -7.02 20.56
N LEU A 63 -30.80 -6.76 19.76
CA LEU A 63 -29.41 -6.68 20.20
C LEU A 63 -29.06 -5.36 20.93
N SER A 64 -29.90 -4.33 20.77
CA SER A 64 -29.64 -3.02 21.37
C SER A 64 -30.06 -2.88 22.84
N LYS A 65 -30.83 -3.84 23.39
CA LYS A 65 -31.44 -3.70 24.73
C LYS A 65 -30.42 -3.61 25.86
N ASP A 66 -29.33 -4.34 25.76
CA ASP A 66 -28.28 -4.42 26.79
C ASP A 66 -26.94 -3.81 26.32
N ALA A 67 -26.97 -3.09 25.21
CA ALA A 67 -25.77 -2.46 24.65
C ALA A 67 -25.35 -1.24 25.49
N LYS A 68 -24.10 -1.24 25.97
CA LYS A 68 -23.49 -0.11 26.69
C LYS A 68 -23.15 1.04 25.75
N LYS A 69 -22.71 0.72 24.52
CA LYS A 69 -22.40 1.69 23.46
C LYS A 69 -22.98 1.20 22.15
N THR A 70 -23.46 2.11 21.31
CA THR A 70 -23.99 1.77 19.99
C THR A 70 -23.56 2.78 18.95
N ALA A 71 -23.44 2.32 17.70
CA ALA A 71 -23.24 3.15 16.54
C ALA A 71 -24.14 2.67 15.40
N LYS A 72 -24.65 3.62 14.61
CA LYS A 72 -25.41 3.34 13.38
C LYS A 72 -24.78 4.07 12.23
N ASN A 73 -24.65 3.40 11.10
CA ASN A 73 -24.15 3.99 9.87
C ASN A 73 -24.98 3.52 8.68
N GLY A 74 -24.92 4.25 7.58
CA GLY A 74 -25.51 3.88 6.31
C GLY A 74 -24.61 4.35 5.18
N ILE A 75 -24.45 3.51 4.15
CA ILE A 75 -23.74 3.85 2.92
C ILE A 75 -24.65 3.43 1.77
N GLY A 76 -25.23 4.39 1.07
CA GLY A 76 -26.32 4.15 0.12
C GLY A 76 -27.51 3.49 0.82
N GLU A 77 -27.99 2.38 0.27
CA GLU A 77 -29.09 1.60 0.85
C GLU A 77 -28.64 0.61 1.93
N ASN A 78 -27.33 0.38 2.06
CA ASN A 78 -26.79 -0.56 3.05
C ASN A 78 -26.88 0.05 4.45
N ALA A 79 -27.20 -0.78 5.44
CA ALA A 79 -27.35 -0.35 6.81
C ALA A 79 -26.48 -1.15 7.77
N PHE A 80 -25.90 -0.43 8.71
CA PHE A 80 -24.95 -0.98 9.66
C PHE A 80 -25.31 -0.56 11.09
N TYR A 81 -25.15 -1.51 11.99
CA TYR A 81 -25.32 -1.28 13.42
C TYR A 81 -24.21 -1.98 14.19
N PHE A 82 -23.60 -1.28 15.11
CA PHE A 82 -22.56 -1.80 15.98
C PHE A 82 -22.92 -1.56 17.43
N ALA A 83 -22.60 -2.51 18.29
CA ALA A 83 -22.87 -2.43 19.71
C ALA A 83 -21.73 -3.04 20.52
N LEU A 84 -21.57 -2.54 21.76
CA LEU A 84 -20.74 -3.15 22.78
C LEU A 84 -21.63 -3.62 23.91
N SER A 85 -21.65 -4.92 24.19
CA SER A 85 -22.41 -5.54 25.28
C SER A 85 -21.45 -6.34 26.15
N GLY A 86 -21.22 -5.88 27.39
CA GLY A 86 -20.12 -6.43 28.18
C GLY A 86 -18.77 -6.13 27.51
N ASP A 87 -18.04 -7.19 27.19
CA ASP A 87 -16.78 -7.17 26.46
C ASP A 87 -16.96 -7.63 24.99
N ASP A 88 -18.20 -7.98 24.62
CA ASP A 88 -18.52 -8.48 23.29
C ASP A 88 -18.86 -7.30 22.36
N PHE A 89 -18.18 -7.25 21.24
CA PHE A 89 -18.50 -6.37 20.11
C PHE A 89 -19.46 -7.12 19.16
N ILE A 90 -20.54 -6.44 18.77
CA ILE A 90 -21.56 -6.97 17.87
C ILE A 90 -21.67 -6.05 16.67
N GLY A 91 -21.55 -6.61 15.45
CA GLY A 91 -21.79 -5.92 14.19
C GLY A 91 -22.96 -6.53 13.44
N VAL A 92 -23.96 -5.74 13.06
CA VAL A 92 -25.07 -6.16 12.20
C VAL A 92 -25.01 -5.36 10.91
N ARG A 93 -24.91 -6.04 9.78
CA ARG A 93 -24.75 -5.46 8.45
C ARG A 93 -25.84 -5.96 7.54
N PHE A 94 -26.61 -5.07 6.94
CA PHE A 94 -27.69 -5.38 6.00
C PHE A 94 -27.34 -4.94 4.60
N TYR A 95 -27.44 -5.86 3.67
CA TYR A 95 -27.16 -5.68 2.24
C TYR A 95 -28.43 -5.92 1.43
N PRO A 96 -29.22 -4.88 1.10
CA PRO A 96 -30.53 -5.02 0.49
C PRO A 96 -30.49 -5.68 -0.90
N LYS A 97 -29.47 -5.39 -1.72
CA LYS A 97 -29.32 -6.04 -3.03
C LYS A 97 -29.12 -7.57 -2.97
N LYS A 98 -28.68 -8.08 -1.83
CA LYS A 98 -28.51 -9.51 -1.58
C LYS A 98 -29.60 -10.10 -0.69
N CYS A 99 -30.51 -9.27 -0.15
CA CYS A 99 -31.43 -9.68 0.91
C CYS A 99 -30.71 -10.44 2.03
N GLU A 100 -29.58 -9.89 2.50
CA GLU A 100 -28.67 -10.58 3.43
C GLU A 100 -28.39 -9.72 4.66
N ILE A 101 -28.44 -10.34 5.84
CA ILE A 101 -27.94 -9.78 7.09
C ILE A 101 -26.73 -10.62 7.54
N ARG A 102 -25.66 -9.94 7.93
CA ARG A 102 -24.50 -10.54 8.58
C ARG A 102 -24.38 -10.04 10.00
N VAL A 103 -24.37 -10.96 10.95
CA VAL A 103 -24.19 -10.64 12.37
C VAL A 103 -22.86 -11.21 12.83
N THR A 104 -21.94 -10.34 13.19
CA THR A 104 -20.65 -10.73 13.78
C THR A 104 -20.70 -10.49 15.27
N CYS A 105 -20.21 -11.45 16.06
CA CYS A 105 -19.97 -11.29 17.47
C CYS A 105 -18.52 -11.66 17.77
N GLU A 106 -17.79 -10.78 18.46
CA GLU A 106 -16.37 -11.00 18.77
C GLU A 106 -15.98 -10.37 20.11
N THR A 107 -14.96 -10.91 20.76
CA THR A 107 -14.39 -10.34 21.99
C THR A 107 -13.11 -9.58 21.70
N GLY A 108 -12.89 -8.48 22.42
CA GLY A 108 -11.63 -7.73 22.40
C GLY A 108 -11.45 -6.78 21.23
N ASN A 109 -12.52 -6.42 20.48
CA ASN A 109 -12.50 -5.38 19.48
C ASN A 109 -12.66 -4.01 20.14
N ASP A 110 -11.65 -3.16 19.99
CA ASP A 110 -11.59 -1.86 20.66
C ASP A 110 -12.26 -0.71 19.85
N TYR A 111 -13.12 -1.02 18.86
CA TYR A 111 -13.77 -0.02 17.99
C TYR A 111 -14.41 1.14 18.78
N PHE A 112 -15.13 0.85 19.86
CA PHE A 112 -15.77 1.88 20.66
C PHE A 112 -14.83 2.70 21.54
N SER A 113 -13.55 2.41 21.58
CA SER A 113 -12.53 3.28 22.19
C SER A 113 -12.02 4.35 21.22
N VAL A 114 -12.14 4.12 19.91
CA VAL A 114 -11.74 5.06 18.85
C VAL A 114 -12.92 5.68 18.10
N PHE A 115 -14.14 5.14 18.27
CA PHE A 115 -15.36 5.61 17.60
C PHE A 115 -15.96 6.83 18.30
N PRO A 116 -16.60 7.69 17.55
CA PRO A 116 -16.07 8.82 16.80
C PRO A 116 -15.63 9.93 17.73
N GLU A 117 -14.37 10.13 17.89
CA GLU A 117 -13.88 11.38 18.44
C GLU A 117 -13.97 12.49 17.39
N HIS A 118 -15.17 13.05 17.23
CA HIS A 118 -15.31 14.37 16.61
C HIS A 118 -14.69 15.44 17.54
N LYS A 119 -13.39 15.40 17.72
CA LYS A 119 -12.66 16.55 18.20
C LYS A 119 -12.69 17.58 17.07
N LYS A 120 -13.70 18.43 17.08
CA LYS A 120 -13.70 19.70 16.36
C LYS A 120 -12.65 20.62 17.02
N GLY A 121 -11.38 20.23 16.95
CA GLY A 121 -10.28 21.13 17.18
C GLY A 121 -10.26 22.18 16.09
N ALA A 122 -9.83 23.38 16.38
CA ALA A 122 -9.60 24.39 15.36
C ALA A 122 -8.67 23.80 14.29
N GLN A 123 -9.16 23.68 13.06
CA GLN A 123 -8.37 23.25 11.91
C GLN A 123 -7.34 24.33 11.65
N THR A 124 -6.10 24.12 12.04
CA THR A 124 -5.03 25.12 11.91
C THR A 124 -3.90 24.67 11.03
N ILE A 125 -3.85 23.36 10.71
CA ILE A 125 -2.74 22.73 9.98
C ILE A 125 -3.23 22.25 8.62
N THR A 126 -2.44 22.51 7.59
CA THR A 126 -2.73 22.05 6.22
C THR A 126 -2.83 20.53 6.17
N PRO A 127 -3.95 19.94 5.73
CA PRO A 127 -4.05 18.50 5.49
C PRO A 127 -3.15 18.08 4.34
N LEU A 128 -2.35 17.03 4.54
CA LEU A 128 -1.44 16.50 3.52
C LEU A 128 -1.70 15.03 3.26
N LEU A 129 -1.75 14.65 1.99
CA LEU A 129 -1.68 13.27 1.55
C LEU A 129 -0.26 13.02 0.98
N THR A 130 0.47 12.08 1.56
CA THR A 130 1.75 11.63 1.00
C THR A 130 1.62 10.19 0.54
N GLN A 131 1.84 9.96 -0.77
CA GLN A 131 2.14 8.66 -1.33
C GLN A 131 3.64 8.44 -1.23
N ASN A 132 4.08 7.46 -0.45
CA ASN A 132 5.50 7.20 -0.29
C ASN A 132 6.07 6.49 -1.50
N ARG A 133 7.32 6.79 -1.82
CA ARG A 133 8.07 5.98 -2.77
C ARG A 133 8.19 4.57 -2.21
N VAL A 134 7.85 3.60 -3.03
CA VAL A 134 8.11 2.20 -2.77
C VAL A 134 9.29 1.77 -3.63
N ALA A 135 10.27 1.15 -3.01
CA ALA A 135 11.35 0.49 -3.70
C ALA A 135 11.12 -1.02 -3.60
N CYS A 136 11.68 -1.76 -4.52
CA CYS A 136 11.52 -3.19 -4.60
C CYS A 136 12.91 -3.83 -4.65
N MET A 137 13.32 -4.49 -3.58
CA MET A 137 14.48 -5.39 -3.57
C MET A 137 14.07 -6.86 -3.63
N SER A 138 12.81 -7.14 -3.29
CA SER A 138 12.20 -8.46 -3.39
C SER A 138 11.23 -8.54 -4.57
N ALA A 139 10.49 -9.62 -4.69
CA ALA A 139 9.54 -9.84 -5.78
C ALA A 139 8.33 -8.90 -5.76
N ASP A 140 8.09 -8.22 -4.65
CA ASP A 140 6.85 -7.53 -4.38
C ASP A 140 7.05 -6.01 -4.29
N CYS A 141 5.99 -5.26 -4.59
CA CYS A 141 5.96 -3.80 -4.59
C CYS A 141 5.24 -3.33 -3.34
N GLY A 142 5.85 -2.53 -2.50
CA GLY A 142 5.19 -2.06 -1.29
C GLY A 142 4.15 -0.96 -1.54
N MET A 143 3.22 -0.79 -0.59
CA MET A 143 2.25 0.31 -0.56
C MET A 143 2.36 1.08 0.76
N SER A 144 2.40 2.41 0.69
CA SER A 144 2.47 3.26 1.89
C SER A 144 1.89 4.64 1.64
N TYR A 145 0.93 5.05 2.48
CA TYR A 145 0.33 6.39 2.46
C TYR A 145 0.30 7.01 3.85
N VAL A 146 0.58 8.31 3.92
CA VAL A 146 0.49 9.13 5.13
C VAL A 146 -0.49 10.26 4.90
N LEU A 147 -1.55 10.32 5.71
CA LEU A 147 -2.54 11.37 5.73
C LEU A 147 -2.34 12.19 7.01
N ARG A 148 -1.76 13.41 6.89
CA ARG A 148 -1.67 14.33 8.02
C ARG A 148 -2.97 15.10 8.16
N THR A 149 -3.68 14.89 9.24
CA THR A 149 -4.97 15.53 9.54
C THR A 149 -4.82 17.00 9.95
N ALA A 150 -5.92 17.74 9.98
CA ALA A 150 -5.92 19.17 10.28
C ALA A 150 -5.53 19.51 11.74
N ASP A 151 -5.51 18.55 12.64
CA ASP A 151 -4.99 18.69 14.01
C ASP A 151 -3.54 18.24 14.18
N GLY A 152 -2.88 17.84 13.07
CA GLY A 152 -1.47 17.45 13.05
C GLY A 152 -1.19 15.99 13.38
N ARG A 153 -2.21 15.19 13.71
CA ARG A 153 -2.07 13.74 13.81
C ARG A 153 -1.98 13.12 12.43
N PHE A 154 -1.69 11.82 12.39
CA PHE A 154 -1.55 11.07 11.15
C PHE A 154 -2.56 9.92 11.10
N ALA A 155 -3.05 9.62 9.91
CA ALA A 155 -3.62 8.32 9.57
C ALA A 155 -2.73 7.68 8.51
N LEU A 156 -2.35 6.42 8.70
CA LEU A 156 -1.49 5.69 7.78
C LEU A 156 -2.26 4.56 7.12
N VAL A 157 -1.92 4.27 5.87
CA VAL A 157 -2.42 3.11 5.14
C VAL A 157 -1.23 2.30 4.68
N ASP A 158 -1.10 1.10 5.20
CA ASP A 158 0.04 0.20 5.04
C ASP A 158 1.39 0.86 5.36
N GLY A 159 2.47 0.16 5.18
CA GLY A 159 3.80 0.68 5.44
C GLY A 159 4.76 0.45 4.28
N GLY A 160 4.56 -0.61 3.53
CA GLY A 160 5.45 -1.07 2.48
C GLY A 160 6.37 -2.20 2.93
N MET A 161 7.23 -2.62 2.01
CA MET A 161 8.35 -3.54 2.26
C MET A 161 9.54 -2.76 2.81
N ASP A 162 10.23 -3.31 3.80
CA ASP A 162 11.40 -2.66 4.41
C ASP A 162 12.71 -3.25 3.88
N ASP A 163 13.01 -2.98 2.63
CA ASP A 163 14.21 -3.46 1.94
C ASP A 163 15.35 -2.43 1.93
N TYR A 164 15.00 -1.12 1.96
CA TYR A 164 15.94 0.00 1.85
C TYR A 164 15.79 1.02 2.99
N GLU A 165 15.59 0.56 4.21
CA GLU A 165 15.37 1.44 5.36
C GLU A 165 14.08 2.28 5.22
N GLU A 166 13.03 1.71 4.60
CA GLU A 166 11.74 2.38 4.43
C GLU A 166 11.08 2.72 5.78
N SER A 167 11.29 1.91 6.80
CA SER A 167 10.83 2.20 8.17
C SER A 167 11.44 3.48 8.71
N GLU A 168 12.74 3.66 8.57
CA GLU A 168 13.44 4.90 8.96
C GLU A 168 12.96 6.11 8.14
N ARG A 169 12.74 5.92 6.83
CA ARG A 169 12.22 6.99 5.98
C ARG A 169 10.81 7.41 6.38
N LEU A 170 9.96 6.43 6.71
CA LEU A 170 8.61 6.72 7.18
C LEU A 170 8.65 7.46 8.51
N TYR A 171 9.51 7.03 9.45
CA TYR A 171 9.70 7.73 10.72
C TYR A 171 10.18 9.18 10.53
N ASP A 172 11.20 9.39 9.68
CA ASP A 172 11.69 10.72 9.34
C ASP A 172 10.61 11.61 8.71
N LEU A 173 9.77 11.02 7.83
CA LEU A 173 8.64 11.73 7.23
C LEU A 173 7.63 12.17 8.29
N LEU A 174 7.27 11.28 9.21
CA LEU A 174 6.37 11.60 10.32
C LEU A 174 6.96 12.71 11.20
N CYS A 175 8.24 12.64 11.56
CA CYS A 175 8.93 13.67 12.32
C CYS A 175 8.96 15.01 11.56
N LYS A 176 9.27 15.00 10.26
CA LYS A 176 9.32 16.19 9.41
C LYS A 176 7.95 16.86 9.25
N GLN A 177 6.90 16.06 9.14
CA GLN A 177 5.53 16.57 8.99
C GLN A 177 4.82 16.81 10.32
N ASN A 178 5.41 16.39 11.44
CA ASN A 178 4.87 16.65 12.76
C ASN A 178 4.87 18.15 13.04
N ALA A 179 3.68 18.71 13.23
CA ALA A 179 3.52 20.14 13.48
C ALA A 179 3.67 20.51 14.97
N GLY A 180 3.74 19.50 15.86
CA GLY A 180 3.92 19.65 17.29
C GLY A 180 5.38 19.59 17.73
N SER A 181 5.64 19.94 18.97
CA SER A 181 6.96 19.78 19.62
C SER A 181 7.15 18.41 20.29
N GLY A 182 6.14 17.54 20.21
CA GLY A 182 6.14 16.20 20.81
C GLY A 182 6.42 15.08 19.81
N LYS A 183 6.20 13.87 20.25
CA LYS A 183 6.28 12.68 19.41
C LYS A 183 5.20 12.75 18.31
N PRO A 184 5.46 12.21 17.11
CA PRO A 184 4.41 12.02 16.11
C PRO A 184 3.25 11.18 16.68
N VAL A 185 2.01 11.58 16.42
CA VAL A 185 0.81 10.87 16.88
C VAL A 185 0.10 10.28 15.68
N ILE A 186 0.04 8.97 15.61
CA ILE A 186 -0.69 8.20 14.61
C ILE A 186 -2.05 7.88 15.20
N ALA A 187 -3.09 8.59 14.75
CA ALA A 187 -4.47 8.40 15.21
C ALA A 187 -5.01 7.03 14.80
N ALA A 188 -4.68 6.59 13.59
CA ALA A 188 -4.98 5.24 13.13
C ALA A 188 -3.95 4.77 12.10
N TRP A 189 -3.58 3.49 12.17
CA TRP A 189 -2.84 2.81 11.12
C TRP A 189 -3.71 1.69 10.56
N PHE A 190 -4.08 1.82 9.29
CA PHE A 190 -4.87 0.85 8.57
C PHE A 190 -3.94 -0.12 7.85
N ILE A 191 -4.01 -1.41 8.17
CA ILE A 191 -3.33 -2.48 7.44
C ILE A 191 -4.37 -3.16 6.56
N THR A 192 -4.20 -3.05 5.24
CA THR A 192 -5.18 -3.56 4.28
C THR A 192 -5.24 -5.08 4.29
N HIS A 193 -4.09 -5.73 4.28
CA HIS A 193 -3.95 -7.19 4.40
C HIS A 193 -2.51 -7.55 4.84
N MET A 194 -2.22 -8.85 5.04
CA MET A 194 -1.04 -9.30 5.77
C MET A 194 0.16 -9.68 4.89
N HIS A 195 0.22 -9.23 3.63
CA HIS A 195 1.43 -9.43 2.82
C HIS A 195 2.61 -8.59 3.35
N ASP A 196 3.82 -9.08 3.13
CA ASP A 196 5.06 -8.46 3.62
C ASP A 196 5.26 -7.04 3.09
N ASP A 197 4.88 -6.81 1.84
CA ASP A 197 4.99 -5.52 1.15
C ASP A 197 3.94 -4.48 1.62
N HIS A 198 3.12 -4.82 2.61
CA HIS A 198 2.21 -3.93 3.34
C HIS A 198 2.56 -3.82 4.82
N THR A 199 3.16 -4.85 5.42
CA THR A 199 3.29 -4.97 6.88
C THR A 199 4.71 -4.86 7.42
N THR A 200 5.76 -5.15 6.62
CA THR A 200 7.12 -5.24 7.18
C THR A 200 7.66 -3.91 7.70
N VAL A 201 7.35 -2.80 7.02
CA VAL A 201 7.69 -1.45 7.53
C VAL A 201 6.98 -1.16 8.84
N PHE A 202 5.69 -1.50 8.97
CA PHE A 202 4.97 -1.36 10.24
C PHE A 202 5.66 -2.15 11.35
N CYS A 203 5.94 -3.43 11.12
CA CYS A 203 6.54 -4.31 12.11
C CYS A 203 7.92 -3.80 12.56
N ARG A 204 8.72 -3.30 11.62
CA ARG A 204 10.06 -2.80 11.92
C ARG A 204 10.01 -1.44 12.60
N LEU A 205 9.23 -0.52 12.10
CA LEU A 205 9.05 0.80 12.70
C LEU A 205 8.54 0.68 14.14
N TRP A 206 7.59 -0.23 14.40
CA TRP A 206 7.13 -0.49 15.76
C TRP A 206 8.29 -0.95 16.66
N LYS A 207 9.07 -1.92 16.23
CA LYS A 207 10.22 -2.44 17.03
C LYS A 207 11.27 -1.37 17.33
N GLU A 208 11.53 -0.47 16.39
CA GLU A 208 12.61 0.49 16.48
C GLU A 208 12.16 1.83 17.11
N HIS A 209 10.90 2.25 16.89
CA HIS A 209 10.41 3.59 17.24
C HIS A 209 9.15 3.63 18.12
N LYS A 210 8.69 2.50 18.67
CA LYS A 210 7.47 2.48 19.51
C LYS A 210 7.49 3.47 20.67
N ASP A 211 8.70 3.74 21.22
CA ASP A 211 8.88 4.70 22.31
C ASP A 211 9.03 6.15 21.82
N ASP A 212 9.17 6.38 20.51
CA ASP A 212 9.38 7.68 19.90
C ASP A 212 8.15 8.22 19.17
N LEU A 213 7.08 7.45 19.10
CA LEU A 213 5.78 7.82 18.52
C LEU A 213 4.62 7.41 19.44
N VAL A 214 3.42 7.87 19.11
CA VAL A 214 2.19 7.41 19.75
C VAL A 214 1.30 6.78 18.67
N LEU A 215 0.92 5.53 18.85
CA LEU A 215 -0.06 4.84 18.01
C LEU A 215 -1.38 4.72 18.80
N GLU A 216 -2.38 5.52 18.44
CA GLU A 216 -3.68 5.51 19.14
C GLU A 216 -4.52 4.29 18.77
N SER A 217 -4.54 3.89 17.49
CA SER A 217 -5.25 2.70 17.04
C SER A 217 -4.58 2.00 15.86
N LEU A 218 -4.70 0.66 15.84
CA LEU A 218 -4.34 -0.22 14.73
C LEU A 218 -5.62 -0.88 14.20
N VAL A 219 -5.90 -0.67 12.92
CA VAL A 219 -7.11 -1.16 12.24
C VAL A 219 -6.72 -2.20 11.20
N TYR A 220 -7.21 -3.41 11.34
CA TYR A 220 -6.83 -4.55 10.50
C TYR A 220 -7.93 -5.62 10.49
N ASN A 221 -7.82 -6.61 9.61
CA ASN A 221 -8.64 -7.82 9.68
C ASN A 221 -7.84 -9.01 9.16
N ILE A 222 -7.56 -9.97 10.03
CA ILE A 222 -6.84 -11.20 9.69
C ILE A 222 -7.86 -12.31 9.49
N VAL A 223 -7.85 -12.91 8.31
CA VAL A 223 -8.69 -14.07 8.01
C VAL A 223 -7.91 -15.34 8.32
N PRO A 224 -8.47 -16.25 9.14
CA PRO A 224 -7.81 -17.51 9.44
C PRO A 224 -7.51 -18.35 8.20
N ASP A 225 -6.42 -19.12 8.21
CA ASP A 225 -5.93 -19.97 7.11
C ASP A 225 -6.99 -20.93 6.54
N LYS A 226 -7.97 -21.34 7.36
CA LYS A 226 -9.05 -22.22 6.89
C LYS A 226 -9.99 -21.56 5.87
N PHE A 227 -9.96 -20.24 5.76
CA PHE A 227 -10.75 -19.44 4.80
C PHE A 227 -9.90 -18.69 3.78
N ASN A 228 -8.57 -18.82 3.86
CA ASN A 228 -7.70 -18.10 2.95
C ASN A 228 -6.54 -18.98 2.48
N VAL A 229 -5.88 -18.54 1.40
CA VAL A 229 -4.58 -19.10 1.04
C VAL A 229 -3.62 -18.80 2.18
N LYS A 230 -2.90 -19.82 2.63
CA LYS A 230 -1.95 -19.66 3.72
C LYS A 230 -0.85 -18.67 3.35
N TYR A 231 -0.67 -17.68 4.17
CA TYR A 231 0.42 -16.71 4.08
C TYR A 231 0.99 -16.46 5.48
N PRO A 232 2.32 -16.45 5.66
CA PRO A 232 2.92 -16.23 6.97
C PRO A 232 2.65 -14.80 7.46
N HIS A 233 2.02 -14.67 8.62
CA HIS A 233 1.75 -13.39 9.29
C HIS A 233 2.13 -13.43 10.79
N GLU A 234 2.88 -14.45 11.19
CA GLU A 234 3.23 -14.70 12.59
C GLU A 234 4.04 -13.56 13.21
N VAL A 235 4.83 -12.84 12.39
CA VAL A 235 5.61 -11.68 12.88
C VAL A 235 4.68 -10.54 13.28
N PHE A 236 3.64 -10.28 12.50
CA PHE A 236 2.64 -9.26 12.82
C PHE A 236 1.83 -9.67 14.05
N ASP A 237 1.32 -10.90 14.08
CA ASP A 237 0.52 -11.41 15.19
C ASP A 237 1.25 -11.36 16.52
N ALA A 238 2.54 -11.69 16.50
CA ALA A 238 3.38 -11.67 17.71
C ALA A 238 3.53 -10.26 18.31
N LEU A 239 3.31 -9.21 17.54
CA LEU A 239 3.38 -7.83 18.02
C LEU A 239 2.08 -7.34 18.68
N LEU A 240 0.93 -7.91 18.35
CA LEU A 240 -0.38 -7.42 18.81
C LEU A 240 -0.51 -7.32 20.33
N PRO A 241 -0.06 -8.30 21.14
CA PRO A 241 -0.11 -8.20 22.60
C PRO A 241 0.75 -7.04 23.14
N GLU A 242 1.91 -6.81 22.56
CA GLU A 242 2.80 -5.71 22.95
C GLU A 242 2.19 -4.36 22.56
N ILE A 243 1.66 -4.23 21.35
CA ILE A 243 0.98 -3.04 20.85
C ILE A 243 -0.18 -2.67 21.77
N LYS A 244 -1.01 -3.66 22.16
CA LYS A 244 -2.09 -3.44 23.11
C LYS A 244 -1.59 -3.01 24.49
N ALA A 245 -0.50 -3.60 24.97
CA ALA A 245 0.11 -3.24 26.27
C ALA A 245 0.66 -1.80 26.28
N HIS A 246 1.04 -1.26 25.13
CA HIS A 246 1.43 0.16 24.97
C HIS A 246 0.23 1.12 24.95
N GLY A 247 -1.01 0.61 25.04
CA GLY A 247 -2.23 1.43 25.11
C GLY A 247 -2.88 1.69 23.75
N THR A 248 -2.41 1.07 22.69
CA THR A 248 -3.02 1.14 21.35
C THR A 248 -4.31 0.34 21.31
N ALA A 249 -5.37 0.95 20.77
CA ALA A 249 -6.62 0.26 20.49
C ALA A 249 -6.46 -0.69 19.30
N LEU A 250 -6.81 -1.97 19.47
CA LEU A 250 -6.80 -2.96 18.40
C LEU A 250 -8.21 -3.11 17.83
N VAL A 251 -8.41 -2.72 16.58
CA VAL A 251 -9.71 -2.73 15.91
C VAL A 251 -9.72 -3.75 14.79
N THR A 252 -10.47 -4.83 14.95
CA THR A 252 -10.81 -5.71 13.83
C THR A 252 -11.84 -5.01 12.95
N ALA A 253 -11.44 -4.61 11.76
CA ALA A 253 -12.28 -3.86 10.83
C ALA A 253 -13.51 -4.67 10.39
N ARG A 254 -14.66 -4.01 10.26
CA ARG A 254 -15.90 -4.55 9.71
C ARG A 254 -16.50 -3.57 8.71
N ALA A 255 -17.05 -4.07 7.61
CA ALA A 255 -17.74 -3.21 6.65
C ALA A 255 -18.85 -2.41 7.35
N GLY A 256 -18.96 -1.13 6.99
CA GLY A 256 -19.86 -0.17 7.62
C GLY A 256 -19.29 0.52 8.86
N MET A 257 -18.13 0.12 9.40
CA MET A 257 -17.44 0.92 10.40
C MET A 257 -17.06 2.28 9.83
N LYS A 258 -17.14 3.28 10.69
CA LYS A 258 -16.78 4.65 10.38
C LYS A 258 -15.75 5.15 11.36
N PHE A 259 -14.71 5.81 10.84
CA PHE A 259 -13.69 6.48 11.64
C PHE A 259 -13.68 7.95 11.27
N SER A 260 -13.54 8.83 12.26
CA SER A 260 -13.52 10.28 12.06
C SER A 260 -12.37 10.90 12.82
N PHE A 261 -11.53 11.61 12.08
CA PHE A 261 -10.41 12.39 12.62
C PHE A 261 -10.58 13.85 12.15
N ALA A 262 -9.71 14.74 12.57
CA ALA A 262 -9.83 16.15 12.19
C ALA A 262 -9.70 16.36 10.67
N GLY A 263 -10.82 16.48 9.97
CA GLY A 263 -10.89 16.68 8.51
C GLY A 263 -10.70 15.41 7.67
N LEU A 264 -10.77 14.23 8.32
CA LEU A 264 -10.70 12.92 7.66
C LEU A 264 -11.82 12.04 8.19
N ASP A 265 -12.71 11.61 7.31
CA ASP A 265 -13.73 10.59 7.57
C ASP A 265 -13.44 9.35 6.73
N ILE A 266 -13.52 8.17 7.33
CA ILE A 266 -13.28 6.89 6.64
C ILE A 266 -14.52 6.02 6.78
N ASP A 267 -15.03 5.55 5.65
CA ASP A 267 -16.10 4.56 5.54
C ASP A 267 -15.51 3.22 5.06
N MET A 268 -15.57 2.19 5.92
CA MET A 268 -15.15 0.85 5.57
C MET A 268 -16.19 0.19 4.66
N LEU A 269 -15.84 -0.08 3.39
CA LEU A 269 -16.76 -0.59 2.38
C LEU A 269 -16.76 -2.12 2.33
N TYR A 270 -15.60 -2.74 2.52
CA TYR A 270 -15.43 -4.17 2.45
C TYR A 270 -14.37 -4.64 3.44
N THR A 271 -14.65 -5.79 4.04
CA THR A 271 -13.71 -6.55 4.84
C THR A 271 -13.83 -8.03 4.49
N PRO A 272 -12.78 -8.84 4.68
CA PRO A 272 -12.78 -10.22 4.20
C PRO A 272 -13.90 -11.10 4.78
N ASP A 273 -14.42 -10.79 5.95
CA ASP A 273 -15.57 -11.50 6.52
C ASP A 273 -16.88 -11.30 5.73
N ASP A 274 -16.92 -10.37 4.78
CA ASP A 274 -18.03 -10.22 3.83
C ASP A 274 -18.09 -11.33 2.77
N TYR A 275 -17.01 -12.07 2.57
CA TYR A 275 -16.95 -13.22 1.67
C TYR A 275 -17.16 -14.56 2.38
N LEU A 276 -16.93 -14.62 3.69
CA LEU A 276 -17.13 -15.85 4.48
C LEU A 276 -18.60 -16.33 4.38
N PRO A 277 -18.84 -17.64 4.37
CA PRO A 277 -17.94 -18.75 4.65
C PRO A 277 -17.12 -19.26 3.45
N ASN A 278 -17.14 -18.57 2.32
CA ASN A 278 -16.35 -18.98 1.17
C ASN A 278 -14.85 -18.85 1.46
N VAL A 279 -14.07 -19.65 0.76
CA VAL A 279 -12.61 -19.67 0.89
C VAL A 279 -12.00 -18.83 -0.22
N PHE A 280 -11.10 -17.93 0.12
CA PHE A 280 -10.36 -17.14 -0.85
C PHE A 280 -9.41 -18.01 -1.65
N SER A 281 -9.39 -17.83 -2.96
CA SER A 281 -8.42 -18.44 -3.87
C SER A 281 -7.17 -17.58 -4.07
N ASN A 282 -7.23 -16.32 -3.65
CA ASN A 282 -6.13 -15.36 -3.70
C ASN A 282 -6.11 -14.57 -2.39
N PHE A 283 -4.96 -14.51 -1.74
CA PHE A 283 -4.80 -13.83 -0.45
C PHE A 283 -5.10 -12.33 -0.57
N ASN A 284 -4.79 -11.71 -1.69
CA ASN A 284 -5.01 -10.28 -1.95
C ASN A 284 -6.50 -9.87 -1.85
N ASP A 285 -7.44 -10.78 -2.14
CA ASP A 285 -8.88 -10.53 -1.97
C ASP A 285 -9.31 -10.38 -0.50
N SER A 286 -8.40 -10.62 0.46
CA SER A 286 -8.60 -10.30 1.87
C SER A 286 -8.31 -8.84 2.22
N SER A 287 -7.93 -8.00 1.26
CA SER A 287 -7.67 -6.57 1.47
C SER A 287 -8.90 -5.83 1.96
N LEU A 288 -8.71 -4.93 2.90
CA LEU A 288 -9.72 -3.93 3.28
C LEU A 288 -9.91 -2.96 2.12
N ILE A 289 -11.17 -2.68 1.76
CA ILE A 289 -11.51 -1.62 0.82
C ILE A 289 -12.27 -0.54 1.57
N PHE A 290 -11.80 0.69 1.51
CA PHE A 290 -12.43 1.80 2.22
C PHE A 290 -12.29 3.11 1.46
N ARG A 291 -13.26 3.99 1.71
CA ARG A 291 -13.27 5.34 1.18
C ARG A 291 -12.89 6.31 2.29
N ALA A 292 -11.90 7.15 2.02
CA ALA A 292 -11.54 8.28 2.86
C ALA A 292 -12.12 9.57 2.23
N ASP A 293 -12.89 10.35 3.02
CA ASP A 293 -13.21 11.75 2.70
C ASP A 293 -12.22 12.61 3.46
N PHE A 294 -11.24 13.16 2.75
CA PHE A 294 -10.13 13.88 3.34
C PHE A 294 -10.12 15.35 2.88
N ALA A 295 -10.39 16.23 3.81
CA ALA A 295 -10.53 17.66 3.54
C ALA A 295 -11.60 17.97 2.45
N GLY A 296 -12.66 17.18 2.37
CA GLY A 296 -13.74 17.29 1.37
C GLY A 296 -13.40 16.65 0.02
N ARG A 297 -12.30 15.92 -0.08
CA ARG A 297 -11.86 15.19 -1.28
C ARG A 297 -11.84 13.70 -1.00
N ARG A 298 -12.39 12.91 -1.92
CA ARG A 298 -12.56 11.48 -1.72
C ARG A 298 -11.41 10.67 -2.31
N ILE A 299 -10.96 9.69 -1.55
CA ILE A 299 -9.92 8.72 -1.93
C ILE A 299 -10.50 7.33 -1.73
N LEU A 300 -10.45 6.49 -2.76
CA LEU A 300 -10.79 5.08 -2.65
C LEU A 300 -9.50 4.26 -2.55
N PHE A 301 -9.31 3.60 -1.40
CA PHE A 301 -8.22 2.67 -1.15
C PHE A 301 -8.70 1.25 -1.36
N LEU A 302 -7.98 0.49 -2.18
CA LEU A 302 -8.27 -0.89 -2.54
C LEU A 302 -7.33 -1.90 -1.87
N GLY A 303 -6.18 -1.42 -1.35
CA GLY A 303 -5.09 -2.33 -1.03
C GLY A 303 -4.71 -3.12 -2.27
N ASP A 304 -4.62 -4.43 -2.11
CA ASP A 304 -4.34 -5.35 -3.20
C ASP A 304 -5.58 -6.12 -3.68
N ALA A 305 -6.77 -5.60 -3.36
CA ALA A 305 -8.02 -6.20 -3.79
C ALA A 305 -7.99 -6.61 -5.26
N MET A 306 -8.30 -7.88 -5.49
CA MET A 306 -8.41 -8.50 -6.81
C MET A 306 -9.86 -8.35 -7.34
N PRO A 307 -10.17 -8.83 -8.55
CA PRO A 307 -11.53 -8.71 -9.09
C PRO A 307 -12.64 -9.25 -8.20
N LEU A 308 -12.41 -10.30 -7.39
CA LEU A 308 -13.44 -10.87 -6.53
C LEU A 308 -13.95 -9.85 -5.50
N SER A 309 -13.06 -9.31 -4.67
CA SER A 309 -13.41 -8.36 -3.62
C SER A 309 -13.88 -7.02 -4.21
N SER A 310 -13.25 -6.58 -5.30
CA SER A 310 -13.63 -5.37 -6.03
C SER A 310 -15.05 -5.46 -6.62
N ASP A 311 -15.41 -6.59 -7.23
CA ASP A 311 -16.76 -6.82 -7.77
C ASP A 311 -17.82 -6.92 -6.66
N ILE A 312 -17.47 -7.47 -5.49
CA ILE A 312 -18.37 -7.46 -4.33
C ILE A 312 -18.72 -6.02 -3.97
N VAL A 313 -17.74 -5.11 -3.93
CA VAL A 313 -17.96 -3.69 -3.63
C VAL A 313 -18.78 -3.02 -4.75
N ALA A 314 -18.39 -3.18 -6.00
CA ALA A 314 -19.08 -2.59 -7.14
C ALA A 314 -20.56 -3.00 -7.24
N ASN A 315 -20.87 -4.26 -6.90
CA ASN A 315 -22.24 -4.77 -6.92
C ASN A 315 -23.06 -4.37 -5.67
N ARG A 316 -22.41 -4.00 -4.58
CA ARG A 316 -23.06 -3.70 -3.28
C ARG A 316 -23.44 -2.23 -3.15
N TYR A 317 -22.63 -1.35 -3.68
CA TYR A 317 -22.80 0.10 -3.54
C TYR A 317 -23.23 0.73 -4.86
N GLU A 318 -23.80 1.93 -4.78
CA GLU A 318 -24.14 2.73 -5.95
C GLU A 318 -22.93 3.56 -6.41
N LYS A 319 -22.93 4.01 -7.68
CA LYS A 319 -21.85 4.85 -8.22
C LYS A 319 -21.56 6.07 -7.32
N ASN A 320 -22.59 6.75 -6.80
CA ASN A 320 -22.40 7.91 -5.93
C ASN A 320 -21.74 7.60 -4.60
N ASP A 321 -21.87 6.35 -4.12
CA ASP A 321 -21.21 5.91 -2.89
C ASP A 321 -19.72 5.63 -3.12
N LEU A 322 -19.34 5.26 -4.34
CA LEU A 322 -17.99 4.86 -4.74
C LEU A 322 -17.20 5.99 -5.40
N ALA A 323 -17.89 6.97 -6.02
CA ALA A 323 -17.24 8.07 -6.74
C ALA A 323 -16.20 8.78 -5.86
N SER A 324 -14.98 8.85 -6.37
CA SER A 324 -13.81 9.34 -5.63
C SER A 324 -12.88 10.09 -6.57
N GLU A 325 -12.33 11.21 -6.14
CA GLU A 325 -11.38 12.00 -6.93
C GLU A 325 -10.05 11.24 -7.12
N PHE A 326 -9.66 10.49 -6.10
CA PHE A 326 -8.45 9.67 -6.11
C PHE A 326 -8.81 8.20 -6.05
N LEU A 327 -8.12 7.39 -6.84
CA LEU A 327 -8.15 5.93 -6.76
C LEU A 327 -6.73 5.42 -6.52
N GLN A 328 -6.52 4.67 -5.43
CA GLN A 328 -5.31 3.86 -5.30
C GLN A 328 -5.47 2.65 -6.22
N VAL A 329 -4.57 2.51 -7.19
CA VAL A 329 -4.58 1.40 -8.15
C VAL A 329 -4.34 0.10 -7.42
N GLY A 330 -5.31 -0.82 -7.49
CA GLY A 330 -5.28 -2.08 -6.74
C GLY A 330 -4.08 -2.95 -7.11
N HIS A 331 -3.52 -3.65 -6.10
CA HIS A 331 -2.43 -4.62 -6.25
C HIS A 331 -1.28 -4.06 -7.11
N HIS A 332 -0.87 -2.83 -6.85
CA HIS A 332 0.23 -2.14 -7.55
C HIS A 332 0.08 -2.08 -9.08
N GLY A 333 -1.09 -2.45 -9.60
CA GLY A 333 -1.36 -2.64 -11.03
C GLY A 333 -1.12 -4.06 -11.53
N TYR A 334 -0.84 -5.04 -10.67
CA TYR A 334 -0.69 -6.46 -11.03
C TYR A 334 -2.05 -7.19 -11.17
N GLY A 335 -3.00 -6.56 -11.87
CA GLY A 335 -4.32 -7.14 -12.12
C GLY A 335 -5.28 -7.01 -10.93
N GLY A 336 -5.01 -6.10 -10.00
CA GLY A 336 -5.93 -5.72 -8.94
C GLY A 336 -7.06 -4.83 -9.43
N GLY A 337 -8.07 -4.64 -8.56
CA GLY A 337 -9.27 -3.92 -8.94
C GLY A 337 -10.21 -4.73 -9.85
N SER A 338 -11.24 -4.08 -10.36
CA SER A 338 -12.08 -4.62 -11.42
C SER A 338 -12.60 -3.48 -12.30
N ASP A 339 -12.87 -3.78 -13.58
CA ASP A 339 -13.44 -2.80 -14.53
C ASP A 339 -14.73 -2.16 -13.99
N ALA A 340 -15.52 -2.92 -13.21
CA ALA A 340 -16.76 -2.44 -12.62
C ALA A 340 -16.50 -1.42 -11.49
N LEU A 341 -15.56 -1.70 -10.58
CA LEU A 341 -15.22 -0.81 -9.49
C LEU A 341 -14.50 0.44 -10.00
N ASP A 342 -13.54 0.28 -10.92
CA ASP A 342 -12.81 1.37 -11.54
C ASP A 342 -13.75 2.34 -12.26
N THR A 343 -14.74 1.81 -13.01
CA THR A 343 -15.77 2.62 -13.67
C THR A 343 -16.69 3.33 -12.66
N ALA A 344 -17.07 2.64 -11.57
CA ALA A 344 -17.96 3.21 -10.56
C ALA A 344 -17.26 4.29 -9.72
N SER A 345 -15.97 4.14 -9.46
CA SER A 345 -15.18 5.12 -8.70
C SER A 345 -14.91 6.42 -9.47
N ASP A 346 -14.89 6.36 -10.81
CA ASP A 346 -14.79 7.51 -11.73
C ASP A 346 -13.69 8.54 -11.34
N PRO A 347 -12.44 8.11 -11.13
CA PRO A 347 -11.41 8.96 -10.57
C PRO A 347 -10.86 9.97 -11.56
N GLU A 348 -10.33 11.09 -11.04
CA GLU A 348 -9.52 12.06 -11.80
C GLU A 348 -8.02 11.85 -11.61
N THR A 349 -7.61 11.26 -10.49
CA THR A 349 -6.21 11.05 -10.12
C THR A 349 -5.97 9.60 -9.71
N LEU A 350 -5.00 8.96 -10.34
CA LEU A 350 -4.52 7.64 -9.96
C LEU A 350 -3.32 7.75 -9.00
N LEU A 351 -3.43 7.13 -7.84
CA LEU A 351 -2.34 6.89 -6.92
C LEU A 351 -1.79 5.49 -7.21
N TRP A 352 -0.63 5.41 -7.84
CA TRP A 352 -0.11 4.13 -8.33
C TRP A 352 1.11 3.67 -7.53
N PRO A 353 0.95 2.76 -6.57
CA PRO A 353 2.03 2.27 -5.70
C PRO A 353 2.85 1.19 -6.41
N CYS A 354 3.56 1.55 -7.48
CA CYS A 354 4.34 0.64 -8.29
C CYS A 354 5.79 1.13 -8.38
N PRO A 355 6.81 0.25 -8.28
CA PRO A 355 8.19 0.62 -8.56
C PRO A 355 8.37 1.09 -10.01
N ALA A 356 9.29 2.01 -10.21
CA ALA A 356 9.54 2.60 -11.52
C ALA A 356 9.92 1.54 -12.57
N PHE A 357 10.64 0.51 -12.15
CA PHE A 357 11.06 -0.57 -13.03
C PHE A 357 9.90 -1.40 -13.60
N TRP A 358 8.86 -1.67 -12.81
CA TRP A 358 7.72 -2.47 -13.25
C TRP A 358 6.63 -1.69 -13.99
N TYR A 359 6.54 -0.39 -13.75
CA TYR A 359 5.50 0.45 -14.33
C TYR A 359 5.38 0.35 -15.86
N PRO A 360 6.48 0.34 -16.67
CA PRO A 360 6.37 0.20 -18.13
C PRO A 360 5.63 -1.05 -18.59
N SER A 361 5.71 -2.12 -17.80
CA SER A 361 5.04 -3.39 -18.08
C SER A 361 3.60 -3.39 -17.59
N VAL A 362 3.38 -3.13 -16.30
CA VAL A 362 2.05 -3.29 -15.69
C VAL A 362 1.03 -2.27 -16.23
N ARG A 363 1.45 -1.07 -16.62
CA ARG A 363 0.58 -0.07 -17.23
C ARG A 363 -0.08 -0.50 -18.54
N LEU A 364 0.49 -1.52 -19.21
CA LEU A 364 -0.01 -2.05 -20.49
C LEU A 364 -0.96 -3.23 -20.30
N TRP A 365 -1.15 -3.71 -19.08
CA TRP A 365 -2.14 -4.74 -18.83
C TRP A 365 -3.53 -4.17 -19.11
N LYS A 366 -4.42 -4.99 -19.68
CA LYS A 366 -5.67 -4.52 -20.29
C LYS A 366 -6.50 -3.62 -19.34
N SER A 367 -6.70 -4.02 -18.09
CA SER A 367 -7.44 -3.23 -17.10
C SER A 367 -6.78 -1.88 -16.85
N ASN A 368 -5.48 -1.89 -16.58
CA ASN A 368 -4.70 -0.68 -16.34
C ASN A 368 -4.67 0.25 -17.55
N ASP A 369 -4.57 -0.32 -18.76
CA ASP A 369 -4.56 0.46 -20.01
C ASP A 369 -5.91 1.16 -20.22
N VAL A 370 -7.02 0.48 -19.95
CA VAL A 370 -8.37 1.07 -19.98
C VAL A 370 -8.49 2.18 -18.93
N LEU A 371 -8.11 1.89 -17.69
CA LEU A 371 -8.20 2.84 -16.57
C LEU A 371 -7.40 4.12 -16.86
N ARG A 372 -6.08 4.00 -17.14
CA ARG A 372 -5.18 5.15 -17.35
C ARG A 372 -5.51 6.00 -18.57
N ASN A 373 -6.18 5.43 -19.58
CA ASN A 373 -6.60 6.12 -20.79
C ASN A 373 -8.05 6.61 -20.70
N SER A 374 -8.73 6.45 -19.58
CA SER A 374 -10.05 7.03 -19.37
C SER A 374 -9.98 8.56 -19.51
N PRO A 375 -10.94 9.19 -20.22
CA PRO A 375 -10.94 10.64 -20.43
C PRO A 375 -11.08 11.45 -19.13
N HIS A 376 -11.49 10.82 -18.04
CA HIS A 376 -11.61 11.45 -16.72
C HIS A 376 -10.27 11.56 -15.99
N ILE A 377 -9.30 10.70 -16.32
CA ILE A 377 -7.98 10.70 -15.68
C ILE A 377 -7.19 11.93 -16.15
N LYS A 378 -6.84 12.77 -15.19
CA LYS A 378 -6.03 13.97 -15.38
C LYS A 378 -4.59 13.77 -14.89
N HIS A 379 -4.42 13.01 -13.82
CA HIS A 379 -3.13 12.84 -13.14
C HIS A 379 -2.85 11.37 -12.83
N ILE A 380 -1.60 10.96 -13.01
CA ILE A 380 -1.09 9.65 -12.59
C ILE A 380 0.13 9.89 -11.71
N LEU A 381 -0.02 9.63 -10.42
CA LEU A 381 1.04 9.81 -9.42
C LEU A 381 1.63 8.44 -9.10
N MET A 382 2.82 8.19 -9.61
CA MET A 382 3.47 6.88 -9.45
C MET A 382 4.53 6.93 -8.35
N ALA A 383 4.38 6.09 -7.33
CA ALA A 383 5.24 6.06 -6.16
C ALA A 383 6.71 5.72 -6.49
N GLY A 384 6.96 4.90 -7.50
CA GLY A 384 8.31 4.49 -7.89
C GLY A 384 9.20 5.64 -8.37
N PHE A 385 8.63 6.75 -8.87
CA PHE A 385 9.41 7.91 -9.29
C PHE A 385 9.80 8.85 -8.14
N GLY A 386 9.21 8.68 -6.99
CA GLY A 386 9.47 9.47 -5.80
C GLY A 386 8.25 9.59 -4.92
N SER A 387 8.45 9.95 -3.65
CA SER A 387 7.34 10.28 -2.76
C SER A 387 6.66 11.56 -3.24
N VAL A 388 5.33 11.57 -3.29
CA VAL A 388 4.53 12.73 -3.66
C VAL A 388 3.71 13.18 -2.46
N THR A 389 3.84 14.45 -2.10
CA THR A 389 3.01 15.06 -1.04
C THR A 389 2.08 16.09 -1.64
N LEU A 390 0.79 15.89 -1.44
CA LEU A 390 -0.28 16.76 -1.91
C LEU A 390 -0.82 17.61 -0.75
N ASP A 391 -1.00 18.90 -0.99
CA ASP A 391 -1.80 19.79 -0.17
C ASP A 391 -3.28 19.54 -0.49
N MET A 392 -4.01 18.91 0.43
CA MET A 392 -5.40 18.51 0.19
C MET A 392 -6.37 19.70 0.14
N ALA A 393 -5.92 20.90 0.48
CA ALA A 393 -6.71 22.12 0.29
C ALA A 393 -6.59 22.71 -1.13
N LYS A 394 -5.76 22.11 -2.01
CA LYS A 394 -5.49 22.60 -3.37
C LYS A 394 -5.79 21.54 -4.41
N PRO A 395 -6.12 21.93 -5.65
CA PRO A 395 -6.16 21.00 -6.78
C PRO A 395 -4.84 20.27 -6.95
N VAL A 396 -4.88 19.07 -7.55
CA VAL A 396 -3.65 18.40 -8.00
C VAL A 396 -3.09 19.17 -9.18
N GLU A 397 -1.83 19.49 -9.08
CA GLU A 397 -1.07 20.09 -10.19
C GLU A 397 0.01 19.11 -10.60
N ASP A 398 0.19 18.93 -11.90
CA ASP A 398 1.33 18.18 -12.41
C ASP A 398 2.61 18.89 -11.98
N ALA A 399 3.55 18.14 -11.44
CA ALA A 399 4.87 18.70 -11.21
C ALA A 399 5.40 19.22 -12.56
N PRO A 400 5.90 20.47 -12.63
CA PRO A 400 6.42 20.99 -13.87
C PRO A 400 7.54 20.08 -14.36
N LYS A 401 7.36 19.48 -15.53
CA LYS A 401 8.41 18.66 -16.15
C LYS A 401 9.61 19.57 -16.39
N LYS A 402 10.71 19.29 -15.73
CA LYS A 402 11.94 20.04 -15.93
C LYS A 402 12.41 19.80 -17.37
N ALA A 403 12.42 20.86 -18.16
CA ALA A 403 13.03 20.82 -19.48
C ALA A 403 14.55 20.91 -19.32
N TYR A 404 15.26 20.05 -20.01
CA TYR A 404 16.72 20.05 -20.05
C TYR A 404 17.19 20.44 -21.46
N ASN A 405 18.17 21.31 -21.51
CA ASN A 405 18.89 21.61 -22.75
C ASN A 405 20.09 20.69 -22.90
N SER A 406 20.59 20.53 -24.10
CA SER A 406 21.83 19.78 -24.33
C SER A 406 22.98 20.37 -23.47
N GLY A 407 23.64 19.48 -22.73
CA GLY A 407 24.71 19.84 -21.79
C GLY A 407 24.24 20.06 -20.34
N ASP A 408 22.94 20.13 -20.08
CA ASP A 408 22.43 20.28 -18.71
C ASP A 408 22.68 19.00 -17.89
N THR A 409 23.11 19.16 -16.64
CA THR A 409 23.20 18.05 -15.69
C THR A 409 21.81 17.65 -15.25
N VAL A 410 21.44 16.40 -15.55
CA VAL A 410 20.18 15.78 -15.20
C VAL A 410 20.23 15.15 -13.81
N TYR A 411 21.33 14.48 -13.53
CA TYR A 411 21.61 13.81 -12.27
C TYR A 411 23.10 13.83 -11.97
N GLU A 412 23.46 14.03 -10.71
CA GLU A 412 24.85 13.95 -10.25
C GLU A 412 24.88 13.52 -8.78
N GLU A 413 25.67 12.51 -8.46
CA GLU A 413 25.84 11.98 -7.10
C GLU A 413 27.28 11.49 -6.90
N ASP A 414 27.91 11.96 -5.84
CA ASP A 414 29.26 11.56 -5.39
C ASP A 414 29.24 10.73 -4.11
N PHE A 415 28.06 10.42 -3.60
CA PHE A 415 27.80 9.66 -2.38
C PHE A 415 28.34 10.32 -1.09
N GLU A 416 28.84 11.53 -1.13
CA GLU A 416 29.25 12.27 0.08
C GLU A 416 28.05 12.71 0.90
N SER A 417 26.87 12.85 0.29
CA SER A 417 25.62 13.03 1.01
C SER A 417 25.32 11.79 1.84
N LYS A 418 24.88 11.97 3.10
CA LYS A 418 24.48 10.85 3.96
C LYS A 418 23.03 10.37 3.66
N LYS A 419 22.59 10.49 2.42
CA LYS A 419 21.27 10.06 2.00
C LYS A 419 21.22 8.55 1.87
N ARG A 420 20.05 7.98 2.10
CA ARG A 420 19.77 6.56 1.84
C ARG A 420 19.74 6.31 0.32
N LEU A 421 20.01 5.08 -0.08
CA LEU A 421 20.04 4.69 -1.49
C LEU A 421 18.73 5.03 -2.21
N ILE A 422 17.60 4.78 -1.54
CA ILE A 422 16.28 5.11 -2.08
C ILE A 422 16.08 6.62 -2.27
N ASP A 423 16.61 7.47 -1.38
CA ASP A 423 16.52 8.92 -1.50
C ASP A 423 17.38 9.49 -2.64
N LEU A 424 18.38 8.72 -3.08
CA LEU A 424 19.20 9.00 -4.25
C LEU A 424 18.54 8.57 -5.57
N GLY A 425 17.34 8.01 -5.53
CA GLY A 425 16.62 7.57 -6.72
C GLY A 425 16.99 6.18 -7.21
N TYR A 426 17.79 5.42 -6.47
CA TYR A 426 18.16 4.05 -6.83
C TYR A 426 17.08 3.05 -6.47
N GLU A 427 16.99 2.00 -7.26
CA GLU A 427 16.26 0.77 -6.93
C GLU A 427 17.07 -0.45 -7.39
N SER A 428 16.88 -1.59 -6.73
CA SER A 428 17.35 -2.88 -7.20
C SER A 428 16.15 -3.65 -7.74
N VAL A 429 16.34 -4.24 -8.91
CA VAL A 429 15.27 -4.93 -9.60
C VAL A 429 15.28 -6.38 -9.20
N THR A 430 14.15 -6.86 -8.74
CA THR A 430 13.90 -8.26 -8.43
C THR A 430 12.51 -8.66 -8.92
N GLY A 431 12.14 -9.92 -8.76
CA GLY A 431 10.81 -10.38 -9.08
C GLY A 431 10.81 -11.78 -9.69
N GLY A 432 9.82 -12.57 -9.35
CA GLY A 432 9.76 -14.01 -9.53
C GLY A 432 10.15 -14.55 -10.91
N ALA A 433 9.73 -13.91 -12.00
CA ALA A 433 10.05 -14.35 -13.35
C ALA A 433 11.40 -13.83 -13.89
N THR A 434 12.04 -12.88 -13.21
CA THR A 434 13.26 -12.24 -13.71
C THR A 434 14.52 -13.07 -13.48
N GLY A 435 14.53 -13.92 -12.46
CA GLY A 435 15.73 -14.63 -12.01
C GLY A 435 16.79 -13.72 -11.38
N LEU A 436 16.44 -12.47 -11.06
CA LEU A 436 17.29 -11.51 -10.38
C LEU A 436 17.21 -11.70 -8.87
N VAL A 437 18.32 -11.47 -8.19
CA VAL A 437 18.38 -11.38 -6.73
C VAL A 437 18.68 -9.95 -6.30
N PRO A 438 18.29 -9.55 -5.08
CA PRO A 438 18.64 -8.24 -4.54
C PRO A 438 20.15 -8.02 -4.55
N ALA A 439 20.57 -6.83 -4.99
CA ALA A 439 21.94 -6.40 -4.82
C ALA A 439 22.20 -6.03 -3.35
N LYS A 440 23.27 -6.55 -2.77
CA LYS A 440 23.76 -6.08 -1.47
C LYS A 440 24.50 -4.76 -1.67
N TYR A 441 24.29 -3.80 -0.79
CA TYR A 441 24.94 -2.51 -0.88
C TYR A 441 25.39 -1.98 0.49
N GLY A 442 26.29 -1.04 0.45
CA GLY A 442 26.75 -0.28 1.63
C GLY A 442 27.54 0.95 1.21
N PHE A 443 27.57 1.97 2.07
CA PHE A 443 28.41 3.14 1.85
C PHE A 443 29.69 3.00 2.63
N GLU A 444 30.82 3.08 1.93
CA GLU A 444 32.14 2.96 2.49
C GLU A 444 33.03 4.15 2.04
N THR A 445 34.22 4.28 2.64
CA THR A 445 35.16 5.37 2.30
C THR A 445 36.58 4.79 2.18
N ASP A 446 37.29 5.24 1.16
CA ASP A 446 38.71 4.93 0.97
C ASP A 446 39.53 6.18 0.55
N ALA A 447 40.73 5.96 0.02
CA ALA A 447 41.63 7.05 -0.41
C ALA A 447 41.09 7.88 -1.60
N PHE A 448 40.05 7.42 -2.28
CA PHE A 448 39.43 8.09 -3.43
C PHE A 448 38.12 8.79 -3.10
N GLY A 449 37.65 8.69 -1.87
CA GLY A 449 36.42 9.29 -1.40
C GLY A 449 35.42 8.24 -0.91
N ARG A 450 34.20 8.71 -0.66
CA ARG A 450 33.07 7.84 -0.31
C ARG A 450 32.53 7.17 -1.55
N TYR A 451 32.06 5.94 -1.42
CA TYR A 451 31.52 5.17 -2.53
C TYR A 451 30.37 4.27 -2.10
N LEU A 452 29.53 3.93 -3.06
CA LEU A 452 28.54 2.88 -2.95
C LEU A 452 29.19 1.54 -3.32
N ALA A 453 29.42 0.68 -2.32
CA ALA A 453 29.82 -0.70 -2.53
C ALA A 453 28.58 -1.51 -2.94
N VAL A 454 28.62 -2.15 -4.09
CA VAL A 454 27.54 -3.01 -4.57
C VAL A 454 28.06 -4.40 -4.87
N SER A 455 27.36 -5.42 -4.39
CA SER A 455 27.75 -6.81 -4.63
C SER A 455 26.53 -7.70 -4.85
N SER A 456 26.77 -8.83 -5.53
CA SER A 456 25.74 -9.84 -5.74
C SER A 456 26.33 -11.23 -5.80
N ASP A 457 25.60 -12.21 -5.25
CA ASP A 457 25.93 -13.63 -5.29
C ASP A 457 25.36 -14.34 -6.55
N ALA A 458 24.53 -13.65 -7.31
CA ALA A 458 23.91 -14.10 -8.57
C ALA A 458 23.80 -12.94 -9.57
N ASN A 459 22.76 -12.91 -10.41
CA ASN A 459 22.48 -11.77 -11.26
C ASN A 459 21.64 -10.74 -10.51
N SER A 460 22.06 -9.48 -10.54
CA SER A 460 21.33 -8.36 -9.94
C SER A 460 21.33 -7.16 -10.88
N LEU A 461 20.30 -6.33 -10.79
CA LEU A 461 20.25 -5.00 -11.39
C LEU A 461 20.05 -3.97 -10.28
N ILE A 462 20.87 -2.92 -10.30
CA ILE A 462 20.72 -1.77 -9.43
C ILE A 462 20.94 -0.50 -10.25
N GLY A 463 20.11 0.49 -10.08
CA GLY A 463 20.29 1.71 -10.86
C GLY A 463 19.28 2.79 -10.57
N ILE A 464 19.35 3.84 -11.38
CA ILE A 464 18.56 5.05 -11.26
C ILE A 464 17.27 4.86 -12.05
N ALA A 465 16.17 4.77 -11.33
CA ALA A 465 14.82 4.68 -11.87
C ALA A 465 14.23 6.08 -11.99
N SER A 466 14.47 6.73 -13.12
CA SER A 466 13.99 8.08 -13.38
C SER A 466 13.31 8.16 -14.74
N GLN A 467 12.28 7.34 -14.93
CA GLN A 467 11.62 7.20 -16.23
C GLN A 467 11.14 8.52 -16.81
N ASP A 468 10.48 9.37 -16.01
CA ASP A 468 9.95 10.62 -16.52
C ASP A 468 11.05 11.62 -16.91
N THR A 469 12.19 11.57 -16.22
CA THR A 469 13.31 12.46 -16.52
C THR A 469 14.12 11.96 -17.71
N LEU A 470 14.55 10.67 -17.69
CA LEU A 470 15.42 10.14 -18.74
C LEU A 470 14.65 9.87 -20.04
N ALA A 471 13.42 9.36 -19.97
CA ALA A 471 12.59 9.09 -21.15
C ALA A 471 12.12 10.36 -21.86
N GLY A 472 12.10 11.50 -21.18
CA GLY A 472 11.75 12.80 -21.77
C GLY A 472 12.89 13.49 -22.53
N LEU A 473 14.11 12.93 -22.49
CA LEU A 473 15.27 13.48 -23.18
C LEU A 473 15.37 12.99 -24.62
N ALA A 474 16.04 13.74 -25.47
CA ALA A 474 16.43 13.27 -26.81
C ALA A 474 17.51 12.18 -26.74
N GLY A 475 18.31 12.20 -25.71
CA GLY A 475 19.35 11.26 -25.33
C GLY A 475 20.07 11.77 -24.09
N TYR A 476 20.97 10.96 -23.56
CA TYR A 476 21.82 11.37 -22.44
C TYR A 476 23.21 10.72 -22.54
N GLU A 477 24.17 11.34 -21.86
CA GLU A 477 25.47 10.76 -21.57
C GLU A 477 25.60 10.57 -20.05
N ALA A 478 25.79 9.32 -19.62
CA ALA A 478 26.03 8.97 -18.23
C ALA A 478 27.47 8.53 -18.02
N THR A 479 28.15 9.10 -17.03
CA THR A 479 29.50 8.68 -16.64
C THR A 479 29.46 8.09 -15.24
N PHE A 480 29.95 6.86 -15.09
CA PHE A 480 30.15 6.17 -13.82
C PHE A 480 31.66 6.12 -13.53
N MET A 481 32.04 6.51 -12.31
CA MET A 481 33.39 6.26 -11.81
C MET A 481 33.39 4.97 -11.00
N LEU A 482 33.91 3.89 -11.58
CA LEU A 482 33.84 2.53 -11.06
C LEU A 482 35.21 1.96 -10.72
N ARG A 483 35.27 1.14 -9.68
CA ARG A 483 36.43 0.29 -9.33
C ARG A 483 35.96 -1.10 -8.97
N ALA A 484 36.74 -2.11 -9.36
CA ALA A 484 36.55 -3.48 -8.91
C ALA A 484 37.82 -3.99 -8.24
N PRO A 485 37.74 -4.63 -7.06
CA PRO A 485 38.89 -5.19 -6.37
C PRO A 485 39.43 -6.46 -7.04
N LYS A 486 38.61 -7.11 -7.86
CA LYS A 486 38.90 -8.25 -8.72
C LYS A 486 38.21 -8.03 -10.05
N ASP A 487 38.60 -8.78 -11.08
CA ASP A 487 37.88 -8.76 -12.34
C ASP A 487 36.37 -9.01 -12.11
N ALA A 488 35.55 -8.08 -12.52
CA ALA A 488 34.13 -8.07 -12.28
C ALA A 488 33.35 -8.15 -13.59
N LYS A 489 32.40 -9.06 -13.70
CA LYS A 489 31.45 -9.08 -14.80
C LYS A 489 30.30 -8.15 -14.48
N ILE A 490 30.28 -7.02 -15.17
CA ILE A 490 29.26 -5.99 -15.04
C ILE A 490 28.60 -5.75 -16.40
N GLY A 491 27.42 -5.16 -16.36
CA GLY A 491 26.69 -4.81 -17.57
C GLY A 491 25.93 -3.50 -17.40
N ILE A 492 25.50 -2.95 -18.52
CA ILE A 492 24.60 -1.78 -18.56
C ILE A 492 23.29 -2.21 -19.22
N MET A 493 22.19 -1.87 -18.55
CA MET A 493 20.86 -1.92 -19.10
C MET A 493 20.29 -0.50 -19.18
N ALA A 494 20.11 0.00 -20.37
CA ALA A 494 19.49 1.30 -20.67
C ALA A 494 18.42 1.14 -21.77
N ALA A 495 18.29 -0.05 -22.32
CA ALA A 495 17.41 -0.37 -23.41
C ALA A 495 16.64 -1.65 -23.08
N CYS A 496 15.40 -1.51 -22.64
CA CYS A 496 14.51 -2.63 -22.36
C CYS A 496 13.07 -2.11 -22.31
N LYS A 497 12.19 -2.70 -23.10
CA LYS A 497 10.77 -2.31 -23.11
C LYS A 497 10.02 -2.95 -21.94
N MET A 498 10.38 -4.17 -21.64
CA MET A 498 9.77 -4.98 -20.58
C MET A 498 10.84 -5.38 -19.57
N PRO A 499 10.69 -5.04 -18.30
CA PRO A 499 11.70 -5.29 -17.28
C PRO A 499 12.13 -6.74 -17.08
N ASN A 500 11.21 -7.68 -17.32
CA ASN A 500 11.51 -9.11 -17.28
C ASN A 500 12.38 -9.60 -18.46
N GLU A 501 12.61 -8.75 -19.44
CA GLU A 501 13.46 -9.04 -20.63
C GLU A 501 14.91 -8.55 -20.46
N TRP A 502 15.36 -8.29 -19.22
CA TRP A 502 16.72 -7.80 -18.93
C TRP A 502 17.85 -8.69 -19.49
N GLN A 503 17.54 -9.95 -19.78
CA GLN A 503 18.48 -10.94 -20.30
C GLN A 503 18.79 -10.71 -21.80
N GLY A 504 19.79 -11.40 -22.29
CA GLY A 504 20.15 -11.37 -23.71
C GLY A 504 20.67 -10.03 -24.19
N GLU A 505 20.04 -9.46 -25.20
CA GLU A 505 20.49 -8.24 -25.86
C GLU A 505 20.23 -6.96 -25.05
N HIS A 506 19.37 -7.00 -24.06
CA HIS A 506 18.96 -5.82 -23.30
C HIS A 506 20.01 -5.37 -22.30
N THR A 507 20.84 -6.31 -21.78
CA THR A 507 22.00 -5.98 -20.93
C THR A 507 23.28 -6.19 -21.68
N ARG A 508 24.09 -5.15 -21.81
CA ARG A 508 25.40 -5.21 -22.48
C ARG A 508 26.48 -5.50 -21.45
N TRP A 509 26.96 -6.74 -21.45
CA TRP A 509 27.93 -7.25 -20.49
C TRP A 509 29.37 -6.99 -20.93
N PHE A 510 30.24 -6.69 -19.97
CA PHE A 510 31.68 -6.54 -20.16
C PHE A 510 32.43 -6.90 -18.87
N THR A 511 33.77 -7.05 -18.99
CA THR A 511 34.62 -7.28 -17.83
C THR A 511 35.24 -5.97 -17.39
N LEU A 512 34.96 -5.53 -16.17
CA LEU A 512 35.68 -4.47 -15.49
C LEU A 512 36.91 -5.14 -14.83
N ALA A 513 38.08 -5.01 -15.43
CA ALA A 513 39.30 -5.57 -14.89
C ALA A 513 39.61 -4.94 -13.52
N ALA A 514 40.22 -5.72 -12.63
CA ALA A 514 40.69 -5.23 -11.34
C ALA A 514 41.55 -3.97 -11.48
N SER A 515 41.34 -3.00 -10.61
CA SER A 515 42.14 -1.77 -10.63
C SER A 515 42.32 -1.17 -9.23
N GLU A 516 43.47 -0.49 -9.04
CA GLU A 516 43.74 0.25 -7.81
C GLU A 516 43.03 1.61 -7.76
N LYS A 517 42.63 2.15 -8.91
CA LYS A 517 42.00 3.46 -9.05
C LYS A 517 40.63 3.35 -9.73
N PRO A 518 39.68 4.25 -9.39
CA PRO A 518 38.44 4.37 -10.14
C PRO A 518 38.69 4.68 -11.63
N ARG A 519 37.86 4.11 -12.50
CA ARG A 519 37.89 4.32 -13.96
C ARG A 519 36.53 4.79 -14.45
N ALA A 520 36.53 5.57 -15.51
CA ALA A 520 35.32 6.07 -16.13
C ALA A 520 34.71 5.00 -17.05
N LEU A 521 33.44 4.72 -16.84
CA LEU A 521 32.56 4.05 -17.76
C LEU A 521 31.55 5.07 -18.28
N THR A 522 31.53 5.32 -19.59
CA THR A 522 30.58 6.26 -20.18
C THR A 522 29.52 5.50 -20.97
N VAL A 523 28.28 5.85 -20.78
CA VAL A 523 27.10 5.33 -21.50
C VAL A 523 26.45 6.50 -22.22
N LYS A 524 26.36 6.41 -23.54
CA LYS A 524 25.71 7.43 -24.38
C LYS A 524 24.52 6.83 -25.09
N THR A 525 23.36 7.46 -24.96
CA THR A 525 22.12 7.06 -25.62
C THR A 525 21.66 8.13 -26.60
N ASP A 526 21.09 7.70 -27.72
CA ASP A 526 20.35 8.56 -28.65
C ASP A 526 19.01 7.89 -28.94
N TYR A 527 17.94 8.48 -28.39
CA TYR A 527 16.60 7.90 -28.52
C TYR A 527 16.05 8.02 -29.94
N LYS A 528 16.45 9.06 -30.69
CA LYS A 528 16.01 9.26 -32.07
C LYS A 528 16.72 8.30 -33.04
N ALA A 529 17.99 8.07 -32.81
CA ALA A 529 18.80 7.15 -33.62
C ALA A 529 18.68 5.69 -33.15
N HIS A 530 18.03 5.42 -32.03
CA HIS A 530 17.96 4.12 -31.38
C HIS A 530 19.34 3.49 -31.15
N THR A 531 20.28 4.27 -30.62
CA THR A 531 21.65 3.79 -30.39
C THR A 531 22.05 3.91 -28.92
N LEU A 532 22.86 2.93 -28.48
CA LEU A 532 23.51 2.87 -27.18
C LEU A 532 25.02 2.68 -27.42
N ALA A 533 25.84 3.57 -26.93
CA ALA A 533 27.29 3.41 -26.97
C ALA A 533 27.87 3.34 -25.55
N ILE A 534 28.70 2.35 -25.28
CA ILE A 534 29.39 2.14 -24.01
C ILE A 534 30.89 2.28 -24.23
N THR A 535 31.52 3.18 -23.49
CA THR A 535 32.97 3.42 -23.55
C THR A 535 33.61 3.06 -22.22
N LEU A 536 34.58 2.16 -22.23
CA LEU A 536 35.41 1.77 -21.09
C LEU A 536 36.88 1.69 -21.53
N ASP A 537 37.78 2.31 -20.77
CA ASP A 537 39.23 2.33 -21.04
C ASP A 537 39.56 2.78 -22.49
N GLY A 538 38.81 3.76 -22.99
CA GLY A 538 39.00 4.33 -24.32
C GLY A 538 38.48 3.46 -25.49
N LYS A 539 37.87 2.30 -25.18
CA LYS A 539 37.25 1.42 -26.18
C LYS A 539 35.74 1.67 -26.17
N THR A 540 35.19 2.03 -27.32
CA THR A 540 33.76 2.24 -27.50
C THR A 540 33.13 1.08 -28.25
N HIS A 541 32.01 0.60 -27.71
CA HIS A 541 31.13 -0.37 -28.34
C HIS A 541 29.78 0.28 -28.55
N ALA A 542 29.33 0.36 -29.80
CA ALA A 542 28.03 0.89 -30.17
C ALA A 542 27.06 -0.24 -30.52
N PHE A 543 25.80 -0.07 -30.15
CA PHE A 543 24.74 -1.03 -30.34
C PHE A 543 23.50 -0.31 -30.89
N GLU A 544 22.80 -0.95 -31.81
CA GLU A 544 21.43 -0.58 -32.15
C GLU A 544 20.49 -1.17 -31.12
N THR A 545 19.47 -0.43 -30.71
CA THR A 545 18.48 -0.90 -29.74
C THR A 545 17.08 -0.57 -30.24
N ALA A 546 16.16 -1.51 -30.16
CA ALA A 546 14.78 -1.30 -30.59
C ALA A 546 14.02 -0.36 -29.65
N ASP A 547 14.28 -0.46 -28.35
CA ASP A 547 13.55 0.26 -27.31
C ASP A 547 14.50 0.74 -26.20
N MET A 548 14.21 1.94 -25.67
CA MET A 548 14.91 2.53 -24.52
C MET A 548 14.01 2.49 -23.29
N CYS A 549 14.52 2.03 -22.16
CA CYS A 549 13.83 2.19 -20.89
C CYS A 549 14.14 3.58 -20.28
N GLY A 550 13.25 4.05 -19.43
CA GLY A 550 13.45 5.32 -18.73
C GLY A 550 14.43 5.24 -17.55
N GLY A 551 15.05 4.08 -17.30
CA GLY A 551 16.03 3.86 -16.24
C GLY A 551 17.42 3.57 -16.81
N LEU A 552 18.42 3.69 -15.94
CA LEU A 552 19.80 3.35 -16.22
C LEU A 552 20.32 2.43 -15.11
N TYR A 553 20.54 1.17 -15.44
CA TYR A 553 20.88 0.13 -14.47
C TYR A 553 22.26 -0.45 -14.71
N LEU A 554 22.96 -0.65 -13.60
CA LEU A 554 24.19 -1.43 -13.53
C LEU A 554 23.82 -2.90 -13.23
N ALA A 555 24.18 -3.79 -14.12
CA ALA A 555 24.00 -5.22 -13.95
C ALA A 555 25.25 -5.85 -13.33
N LEU A 556 25.05 -6.81 -12.42
CA LEU A 556 26.12 -7.53 -11.72
C LEU A 556 25.90 -9.04 -11.89
N GLU A 557 26.96 -9.79 -12.17
CA GLU A 557 26.93 -11.25 -12.18
C GLU A 557 27.97 -11.81 -11.21
N LYS A 558 27.52 -12.27 -10.03
CA LYS A 558 28.36 -12.87 -8.98
C LYS A 558 29.62 -12.07 -8.68
N THR A 559 29.48 -10.76 -8.51
CA THR A 559 30.61 -9.85 -8.46
C THR A 559 30.39 -8.71 -7.48
N GLN A 560 31.46 -7.95 -7.25
CA GLN A 560 31.45 -6.73 -6.45
C GLN A 560 32.05 -5.58 -7.26
N THR A 561 31.46 -4.39 -7.13
CA THR A 561 31.99 -3.14 -7.68
C THR A 561 31.80 -2.00 -6.72
N MET A 562 32.59 -0.97 -6.86
CA MET A 562 32.58 0.26 -6.08
C MET A 562 32.22 1.41 -7.02
N LEU A 563 31.18 2.14 -6.71
CA LEU A 563 30.70 3.27 -7.49
C LEU A 563 30.98 4.56 -6.70
N TYR A 564 31.88 5.42 -7.22
CA TYR A 564 32.31 6.65 -6.56
C TYR A 564 31.54 7.87 -7.02
N HIS A 565 31.12 7.88 -8.27
CA HIS A 565 30.43 9.03 -8.83
C HIS A 565 29.58 8.61 -10.01
N VAL A 566 28.42 9.23 -10.14
CA VAL A 566 27.55 9.11 -11.31
C VAL A 566 27.13 10.49 -11.74
N LYS A 567 27.27 10.77 -13.03
CA LYS A 567 26.78 12.00 -13.65
C LYS A 567 26.02 11.69 -14.92
N ILE A 568 24.83 12.26 -15.06
CA ILE A 568 24.01 12.14 -16.29
C ILE A 568 23.77 13.54 -16.85
N THR A 569 24.07 13.69 -18.13
CA THR A 569 23.97 14.95 -18.86
C THR A 569 23.02 14.77 -20.05
N ALA A 570 22.11 15.70 -20.30
CA ALA A 570 21.21 15.69 -21.45
C ALA A 570 22.00 15.94 -22.76
N LEU A 571 21.61 15.27 -23.85
CA LEU A 571 22.19 15.41 -25.19
C LEU A 571 21.32 16.23 -26.11
#